data_26784df4a705c1a31e6f70812f8f84a9
#
_entry.id   26784df4a705c1a31e6f70812f8f84a9
#
_cell.length_a   1.000
_cell.length_b   1.000
_cell.length_c   1.000
_cell.angle_alpha   90.00
_cell.angle_beta   90.00
_cell.angle_gamma   90.00
#
_symmetry.space_group_name_H-M   'P 1'
#
loop_
_entity.id
_entity.type
_entity.pdbx_description
1 polymer ?
#
loop_
_entity_poly.entity_id
_entity_poly.type
_entity_poly.pdbx_seq_one_letter_code
_entity_poly.pdbx_strand_id
1 'polypeptide(L)'
;DSKLMTAGVPAIWLGADAVGPERWKAVLDEAREKNWPELALYLQDEPGDQQRIDNAKRLFAKLDQFKKDHPEHRKVRSTTAIGSTGIKALGSQYDIWIAGAGFDESLVKSSKKMNKLLWSYDCNLAPVDAESSRFYFGMWCWKTGIKGSALWAYADPGNTSSTAWDAVLNDVTNTELHYSFVRPMPHALVPPIGWASVRQGIAYHRYLATPPNPPPP
;
A
#
# COMPACT_ATOMS: atom_id res chain seq x y z
N ASP A 1 -9.60 13.50 9.11
CA ASP A 1 -10.86 13.46 8.34
C ASP A 1 -11.15 12.04 7.86
N SER A 2 -11.94 11.30 8.64
CA SER A 2 -12.30 9.91 8.40
C SER A 2 -13.09 9.68 7.09
N LYS A 3 -13.58 10.72 6.44
CA LYS A 3 -14.38 10.62 5.22
C LYS A 3 -13.58 10.18 3.97
N LEU A 4 -12.27 10.31 3.96
CA LEU A 4 -11.43 9.83 2.86
C LEU A 4 -11.19 8.31 2.92
N MET A 5 -11.39 7.69 4.07
CA MET A 5 -11.16 6.26 4.29
C MET A 5 -12.41 5.40 4.05
N THR A 6 -13.56 6.00 3.73
CA THR A 6 -14.84 5.28 3.53
C THR A 6 -15.06 4.72 2.13
N ALA A 7 -14.08 4.80 1.24
CA ALA A 7 -14.23 4.39 -0.16
C ALA A 7 -14.06 2.87 -0.41
N GLY A 8 -14.24 2.02 0.58
CA GLY A 8 -14.13 0.56 0.40
C GLY A 8 -12.70 0.05 0.20
N VAL A 9 -11.71 0.89 0.43
CA VAL A 9 -10.30 0.51 0.40
C VAL A 9 -9.88 0.11 1.80
N PRO A 10 -9.35 -1.13 2.01
CA PRO A 10 -8.93 -1.56 3.33
C PRO A 10 -7.70 -0.77 3.80
N ALA A 11 -7.62 -0.51 5.09
CA ALA A 11 -6.39 -0.07 5.72
C ALA A 11 -5.42 -1.26 5.83
N ILE A 12 -4.14 -1.04 5.60
CA ILE A 12 -3.11 -2.06 5.72
C ILE A 12 -2.54 -2.03 7.14
N TRP A 13 -2.62 -3.17 7.83
CA TRP A 13 -1.94 -3.33 9.10
C TRP A 13 -0.55 -3.93 8.91
N LEU A 14 0.45 -3.06 8.85
CA LEU A 14 1.86 -3.43 8.83
C LEU A 14 2.25 -4.03 10.18
N GLY A 15 3.11 -5.05 10.15
CA GLY A 15 3.56 -5.75 11.37
C GLY A 15 2.57 -6.76 11.93
N ALA A 16 1.48 -7.08 11.21
CA ALA A 16 0.59 -8.17 11.62
C ALA A 16 1.31 -9.53 11.64
N ASP A 17 2.33 -9.71 10.85
CA ASP A 17 3.22 -10.88 10.81
C ASP A 17 4.08 -11.04 12.05
N ALA A 18 4.42 -9.94 12.73
CA ALA A 18 5.22 -9.92 13.96
C ALA A 18 4.44 -10.29 15.22
N VAL A 19 3.11 -10.37 15.12
CA VAL A 19 2.22 -10.65 16.27
C VAL A 19 1.39 -11.91 16.03
N GLY A 20 0.80 -12.46 17.08
CA GLY A 20 0.02 -13.69 17.00
C GLY A 20 -1.48 -13.46 16.75
N PRO A 21 -2.24 -14.56 16.51
CA PRO A 21 -3.68 -14.53 16.27
C PRO A 21 -4.50 -13.83 17.37
N GLU A 22 -4.10 -13.93 18.62
CA GLU A 22 -4.76 -13.23 19.73
C GLU A 22 -4.74 -11.72 19.55
N ARG A 23 -3.59 -11.18 19.09
CA ARG A 23 -3.48 -9.74 18.81
C ARG A 23 -4.26 -9.36 17.56
N TRP A 24 -4.31 -10.23 16.55
CA TRP A 24 -5.17 -10.01 15.38
C TRP A 24 -6.62 -9.85 15.80
N LYS A 25 -7.11 -10.78 16.65
CA LYS A 25 -8.48 -10.69 17.16
C LYS A 25 -8.76 -9.39 17.87
N ALA A 26 -7.90 -9.01 18.83
CA ALA A 26 -8.10 -7.81 19.63
C ALA A 26 -8.18 -6.55 18.74
N VAL A 27 -7.30 -6.40 17.75
CA VAL A 27 -7.27 -5.24 16.84
C VAL A 27 -8.45 -5.26 15.87
N LEU A 28 -8.82 -6.42 15.35
CA LEU A 28 -9.96 -6.54 14.44
C LEU A 28 -11.30 -6.31 15.16
N ASP A 29 -11.42 -6.72 16.41
CA ASP A 29 -12.58 -6.42 17.25
C ASP A 29 -12.69 -4.93 17.53
N GLU A 30 -11.60 -4.29 17.91
CA GLU A 30 -11.55 -2.83 18.13
C GLU A 30 -11.88 -2.06 16.84
N ALA A 31 -11.33 -2.49 15.69
CA ALA A 31 -11.62 -1.89 14.41
C ALA A 31 -13.12 -1.96 14.07
N ARG A 32 -13.74 -3.10 14.33
CA ARG A 32 -15.17 -3.30 14.13
C ARG A 32 -16.01 -2.43 15.08
N GLU A 33 -15.66 -2.41 16.36
CA GLU A 33 -16.37 -1.63 17.39
C GLU A 33 -16.31 -0.13 17.09
N LYS A 34 -15.15 0.37 16.67
CA LYS A 34 -14.91 1.78 16.36
C LYS A 34 -15.25 2.18 14.92
N ASN A 35 -15.82 1.27 14.14
CA ASN A 35 -16.12 1.48 12.71
C ASN A 35 -14.91 2.00 11.91
N TRP A 36 -13.74 1.43 12.15
CA TRP A 36 -12.58 1.68 11.32
C TRP A 36 -12.79 1.12 9.91
N PRO A 37 -12.02 1.59 8.92
CA PRO A 37 -11.96 0.90 7.64
C PRO A 37 -11.62 -0.58 7.82
N GLU A 38 -12.07 -1.41 6.88
CA GLU A 38 -11.66 -2.81 6.86
C GLU A 38 -10.14 -2.91 6.93
N LEU A 39 -9.63 -3.80 7.79
CA LEU A 39 -8.19 -4.04 7.90
C LEU A 39 -7.77 -5.21 7.03
N ALA A 40 -6.67 -5.06 6.31
CA ALA A 40 -5.96 -6.16 5.66
C ALA A 40 -4.66 -6.44 6.42
N LEU A 41 -4.42 -7.70 6.74
CA LEU A 41 -3.24 -8.13 7.46
C LEU A 41 -2.05 -8.22 6.50
N TYR A 42 -1.00 -7.46 6.79
CA TYR A 42 0.25 -7.53 6.05
C TYR A 42 1.07 -8.73 6.55
N LEU A 43 1.15 -9.76 5.73
CA LEU A 43 1.78 -11.03 6.09
C LEU A 43 3.06 -11.21 5.29
N GLN A 44 4.18 -11.27 5.96
CA GLN A 44 5.52 -11.46 5.40
C GLN A 44 5.86 -10.46 4.28
N ASP A 45 6.76 -9.57 4.59
CA ASP A 45 7.24 -8.58 3.63
C ASP A 45 8.10 -9.22 2.53
N GLU A 46 7.85 -8.81 1.27
CA GLU A 46 8.61 -9.16 0.08
C GLU A 46 9.07 -10.63 0.02
N PRO A 47 8.15 -11.61 -0.06
CA PRO A 47 8.50 -13.04 -0.07
C PRO A 47 9.16 -13.43 -1.40
N GLY A 48 10.43 -13.02 -1.59
CA GLY A 48 11.22 -13.21 -2.80
C GLY A 48 12.20 -14.38 -2.74
N ASP A 49 12.49 -14.92 -1.57
CA ASP A 49 13.37 -16.06 -1.33
C ASP A 49 12.64 -17.22 -0.64
N GLN A 50 13.26 -18.40 -0.60
CA GLN A 50 12.63 -19.59 -0.05
C GLN A 50 12.29 -19.46 1.42
N GLN A 51 13.14 -18.82 2.22
CA GLN A 51 12.92 -18.64 3.66
C GLN A 51 11.68 -17.78 3.93
N ARG A 52 11.56 -16.65 3.22
CA ARG A 52 10.39 -15.76 3.32
C ARG A 52 9.11 -16.42 2.79
N ILE A 53 9.21 -17.19 1.71
CA ILE A 53 8.10 -17.98 1.16
C ILE A 53 7.60 -18.98 2.20
N ASP A 54 8.49 -19.72 2.86
CA ASP A 54 8.12 -20.71 3.86
C ASP A 54 7.56 -20.05 5.12
N ASN A 55 8.07 -18.87 5.50
CA ASN A 55 7.48 -18.08 6.57
C ASN A 55 6.06 -17.63 6.21
N ALA A 56 5.85 -17.10 5.01
CA ALA A 56 4.53 -16.72 4.53
C ALA A 56 3.53 -17.89 4.59
N LYS A 57 3.93 -19.08 4.15
CA LYS A 57 3.08 -20.28 4.25
C LYS A 57 2.68 -20.59 5.68
N ARG A 58 3.61 -20.45 6.63
CA ARG A 58 3.29 -20.64 8.07
C ARG A 58 2.29 -19.59 8.57
N LEU A 59 2.43 -18.33 8.13
CA LEU A 59 1.49 -17.26 8.48
C LEU A 59 0.10 -17.53 7.87
N PHE A 60 0.03 -18.03 6.63
CA PHE A 60 -1.24 -18.43 6.02
C PHE A 60 -1.92 -19.56 6.79
N ALA A 61 -1.17 -20.58 7.21
CA ALA A 61 -1.75 -21.65 8.03
C ALA A 61 -2.33 -21.12 9.36
N LYS A 62 -1.63 -20.14 9.99
CA LYS A 62 -2.17 -19.45 11.18
C LYS A 62 -3.41 -18.62 10.86
N LEU A 63 -3.43 -17.92 9.71
CA LEU A 63 -4.59 -17.13 9.29
C LEU A 63 -5.79 -18.01 8.99
N ASP A 64 -5.59 -19.14 8.33
CA ASP A 64 -6.66 -20.10 8.04
C ASP A 64 -7.25 -20.70 9.31
N GLN A 65 -6.41 -21.02 10.30
CA GLN A 65 -6.89 -21.47 11.60
C GLN A 65 -7.62 -20.33 12.32
N PHE A 66 -7.08 -19.14 12.33
CA PHE A 66 -7.73 -17.96 12.92
C PHE A 66 -9.13 -17.71 12.34
N LYS A 67 -9.28 -17.80 11.01
CA LYS A 67 -10.57 -17.63 10.33
C LYS A 67 -11.60 -18.71 10.70
N LYS A 68 -11.14 -19.92 11.05
CA LYS A 68 -12.00 -21.00 11.54
C LYS A 68 -12.45 -20.77 12.98
N ASP A 69 -11.51 -20.33 13.83
CA ASP A 69 -11.75 -20.10 15.24
C ASP A 69 -12.58 -18.81 15.49
N HIS A 70 -12.52 -17.87 14.54
CA HIS A 70 -13.18 -16.56 14.61
C HIS A 70 -14.01 -16.29 13.34
N PRO A 71 -15.20 -16.94 13.20
CA PRO A 71 -16.05 -16.79 12.01
C PRO A 71 -16.46 -15.34 11.71
N GLU A 72 -16.54 -14.50 12.75
CA GLU A 72 -16.81 -13.06 12.64
C GLU A 72 -15.75 -12.31 11.86
N HIS A 73 -14.51 -12.83 11.81
CA HIS A 73 -13.35 -12.29 11.09
C HIS A 73 -13.00 -13.06 9.82
N ARG A 74 -13.83 -14.01 9.38
CA ARG A 74 -13.55 -14.88 8.22
C ARG A 74 -13.25 -14.12 6.92
N LYS A 75 -13.72 -12.86 6.81
CA LYS A 75 -13.54 -12.01 5.63
C LYS A 75 -12.25 -11.19 5.67
N VAL A 76 -11.47 -11.26 6.75
CA VAL A 76 -10.23 -10.50 6.83
C VAL A 76 -9.31 -10.87 5.68
N ARG A 77 -8.79 -9.85 5.00
CA ARG A 77 -7.93 -10.00 3.82
C ARG A 77 -6.46 -10.01 4.20
N SER A 78 -5.69 -10.71 3.38
CA SER A 78 -4.23 -10.75 3.48
C SER A 78 -3.59 -9.91 2.38
N THR A 79 -2.46 -9.30 2.68
CA THR A 79 -1.69 -8.49 1.74
C THR A 79 -0.19 -8.56 2.01
N THR A 80 0.58 -8.17 1.03
CA THR A 80 2.03 -7.95 1.14
C THR A 80 2.54 -7.12 -0.05
N ALA A 81 3.71 -6.51 0.10
CA ALA A 81 4.52 -6.12 -1.05
C ALA A 81 5.08 -7.39 -1.71
N ILE A 82 4.85 -7.57 -3.01
CA ILE A 82 5.13 -8.86 -3.65
C ILE A 82 5.70 -8.69 -5.06
N GLY A 83 6.88 -9.26 -5.28
CA GLY A 83 7.51 -9.34 -6.59
C GLY A 83 7.13 -10.60 -7.36
N SER A 84 7.66 -10.75 -8.57
CA SER A 84 7.34 -11.84 -9.50
C SER A 84 7.55 -13.24 -8.90
N THR A 85 8.63 -13.46 -8.15
CA THR A 85 8.92 -14.73 -7.46
C THR A 85 7.85 -15.07 -6.43
N GLY A 86 7.49 -14.09 -5.60
CA GLY A 86 6.43 -14.25 -4.60
C GLY A 86 5.06 -14.49 -5.24
N ILE A 87 4.74 -13.79 -6.33
CA ILE A 87 3.49 -13.98 -7.08
C ILE A 87 3.39 -15.42 -7.62
N LYS A 88 4.47 -15.96 -8.18
CA LYS A 88 4.50 -17.34 -8.65
C LYS A 88 4.26 -18.35 -7.53
N ALA A 89 4.86 -18.12 -6.37
CA ALA A 89 4.80 -19.03 -5.23
C ALA A 89 3.54 -18.90 -4.37
N LEU A 90 3.06 -17.67 -4.17
CA LEU A 90 2.07 -17.34 -3.14
C LEU A 90 0.92 -16.45 -3.63
N GLY A 91 0.94 -16.00 -4.89
CA GLY A 91 -0.04 -15.02 -5.38
C GLY A 91 -1.49 -15.49 -5.25
N SER A 92 -1.74 -16.81 -5.37
CA SER A 92 -3.08 -17.37 -5.15
C SER A 92 -3.58 -17.25 -3.71
N GLN A 93 -2.68 -17.13 -2.74
CA GLN A 93 -3.03 -17.08 -1.31
C GLN A 93 -3.31 -15.66 -0.83
N TYR A 94 -2.57 -14.64 -1.32
CA TYR A 94 -2.83 -13.25 -0.97
C TYR A 94 -4.10 -12.72 -1.64
N ASP A 95 -4.87 -11.94 -0.90
CA ASP A 95 -6.10 -11.29 -1.41
C ASP A 95 -5.78 -9.98 -2.13
N ILE A 96 -4.76 -9.27 -1.65
CA ILE A 96 -4.30 -8.00 -2.20
C ILE A 96 -2.82 -8.11 -2.50
N TRP A 97 -2.42 -7.78 -3.71
CA TRP A 97 -1.03 -7.65 -4.11
C TRP A 97 -0.64 -6.18 -4.09
N ILE A 98 0.32 -5.82 -3.28
CA ILE A 98 1.01 -4.54 -3.39
C ILE A 98 2.23 -4.82 -4.26
N ALA A 99 2.10 -4.63 -5.57
CA ALA A 99 3.07 -5.14 -6.51
C ALA A 99 3.31 -4.17 -7.64
N GLY A 100 4.48 -4.25 -8.18
CA GLY A 100 4.87 -3.52 -9.34
C GLY A 100 6.36 -3.22 -9.29
N ALA A 101 6.92 -3.04 -10.41
CA ALA A 101 8.08 -2.25 -10.71
C ALA A 101 7.63 -1.47 -11.94
N GLY A 102 7.28 -0.22 -11.74
CA GLY A 102 6.81 0.62 -12.82
C GLY A 102 5.41 0.25 -13.36
N PHE A 103 5.22 0.45 -14.66
CA PHE A 103 3.92 0.37 -15.34
C PHE A 103 3.72 -0.97 -16.06
N ASP A 104 3.68 -2.06 -15.31
CA ASP A 104 3.56 -3.42 -15.87
C ASP A 104 2.08 -3.81 -16.10
N GLU A 105 1.64 -3.73 -17.35
CA GLU A 105 0.30 -4.18 -17.75
C GLU A 105 0.11 -5.70 -17.64
N SER A 106 1.18 -6.49 -17.69
CA SER A 106 1.08 -7.95 -17.56
C SER A 106 0.69 -8.34 -16.14
N LEU A 107 1.18 -7.60 -15.16
CA LEU A 107 0.82 -7.75 -13.76
C LEU A 107 -0.66 -7.43 -13.52
N VAL A 108 -1.16 -6.36 -14.15
CA VAL A 108 -2.59 -6.01 -14.10
C VAL A 108 -3.46 -7.13 -14.67
N LYS A 109 -3.07 -7.70 -15.81
CA LYS A 109 -3.78 -8.83 -16.42
C LYS A 109 -3.76 -10.06 -15.54
N SER A 110 -2.61 -10.36 -14.92
CA SER A 110 -2.43 -11.50 -14.02
C SER A 110 -3.28 -11.38 -12.77
N SER A 111 -3.33 -10.21 -12.14
CA SER A 111 -4.16 -10.00 -10.95
C SER A 111 -5.65 -10.17 -11.26
N LYS A 112 -6.12 -9.65 -12.39
CA LYS A 112 -7.51 -9.82 -12.84
C LYS A 112 -7.84 -11.30 -13.12
N LYS A 113 -6.94 -12.03 -13.81
CA LYS A 113 -7.12 -13.47 -14.07
C LYS A 113 -7.24 -14.29 -12.80
N MET A 114 -6.49 -13.92 -11.77
CA MET A 114 -6.49 -14.60 -10.47
C MET A 114 -7.53 -14.04 -9.48
N ASN A 115 -8.35 -13.08 -9.91
CA ASN A 115 -9.34 -12.38 -9.07
C ASN A 115 -8.72 -11.78 -7.80
N LYS A 116 -7.57 -11.12 -7.95
CA LYS A 116 -6.85 -10.45 -6.87
C LYS A 116 -6.96 -8.94 -7.02
N LEU A 117 -7.06 -8.26 -5.87
CA LEU A 117 -6.89 -6.81 -5.88
C LEU A 117 -5.43 -6.49 -6.10
N LEU A 118 -5.16 -5.60 -7.04
CA LEU A 118 -3.84 -5.07 -7.27
C LEU A 118 -3.77 -3.64 -6.79
N TRP A 119 -2.79 -3.37 -5.94
CA TRP A 119 -2.29 -2.04 -5.65
C TRP A 119 -0.93 -1.90 -6.32
N SER A 120 -0.81 -0.91 -7.13
CA SER A 120 0.45 -0.61 -7.77
C SER A 120 1.42 -0.01 -6.73
N TYR A 121 2.68 -0.42 -6.78
CA TYR A 121 3.70 -0.04 -5.82
C TYR A 121 5.00 0.32 -6.55
N ASP A 122 5.55 1.47 -6.25
CA ASP A 122 6.82 1.89 -6.80
C ASP A 122 7.60 2.74 -5.79
N CYS A 123 8.76 2.24 -5.37
CA CYS A 123 9.71 2.96 -4.53
C CYS A 123 10.56 3.97 -5.30
N ASN A 124 10.60 3.88 -6.64
CA ASN A 124 11.45 4.73 -7.46
C ASN A 124 10.79 6.07 -7.82
N LEU A 125 9.56 6.28 -7.40
CA LEU A 125 8.91 7.58 -7.51
C LEU A 125 9.53 8.52 -6.49
N ALA A 126 10.58 9.19 -6.91
CA ALA A 126 11.25 10.15 -6.05
C ALA A 126 10.29 11.27 -5.64
N PRO A 127 10.39 11.79 -4.42
CA PRO A 127 9.58 12.93 -3.97
C PRO A 127 9.67 14.16 -4.86
N VAL A 128 10.72 14.26 -5.66
CA VAL A 128 10.98 15.36 -6.60
C VAL A 128 10.45 15.10 -8.02
N ASP A 129 10.12 13.87 -8.37
CA ASP A 129 9.56 13.54 -9.68
C ASP A 129 8.03 13.77 -9.70
N ALA A 130 7.71 15.01 -9.99
CA ALA A 130 6.33 15.48 -10.00
C ALA A 130 5.48 14.85 -11.12
N GLU A 131 6.07 14.63 -12.30
CA GLU A 131 5.33 14.12 -13.46
C GLU A 131 5.02 12.65 -13.30
N SER A 132 6.00 11.83 -12.97
CA SER A 132 5.82 10.41 -12.73
C SER A 132 4.85 10.15 -11.57
N SER A 133 4.97 10.88 -10.47
CA SER A 133 4.06 10.77 -9.34
C SER A 133 2.61 11.09 -9.74
N ARG A 134 2.39 12.18 -10.46
CA ARG A 134 1.06 12.58 -10.93
C ARG A 134 0.45 11.56 -11.88
N PHE A 135 1.24 11.06 -12.83
CA PHE A 135 0.78 10.05 -13.80
C PHE A 135 0.46 8.73 -13.10
N TYR A 136 1.33 8.26 -12.21
CA TYR A 136 1.21 7.00 -11.50
C TYR A 136 -0.05 6.94 -10.62
N PHE A 137 -0.27 7.95 -9.78
CA PHE A 137 -1.44 8.01 -8.89
C PHE A 137 -2.73 8.44 -9.60
N GLY A 138 -2.63 8.92 -10.82
CA GLY A 138 -3.76 9.41 -11.60
C GLY A 138 -4.13 8.53 -12.77
N MET A 139 -3.57 8.88 -13.92
CA MET A 139 -3.94 8.29 -15.20
C MET A 139 -3.62 6.81 -15.31
N TRP A 140 -2.50 6.36 -14.72
CA TRP A 140 -2.14 4.94 -14.72
C TRP A 140 -3.19 4.10 -13.98
N CYS A 141 -3.55 4.52 -12.78
CA CYS A 141 -4.59 3.86 -11.99
C CYS A 141 -5.93 3.84 -12.73
N TRP A 142 -6.31 4.95 -13.35
CA TRP A 142 -7.52 5.03 -14.14
C TRP A 142 -7.48 4.12 -15.39
N LYS A 143 -6.42 4.22 -16.20
CA LYS A 143 -6.24 3.43 -17.43
C LYS A 143 -6.30 1.92 -17.16
N THR A 144 -5.66 1.47 -16.09
CA THR A 144 -5.54 0.05 -15.78
C THR A 144 -6.71 -0.49 -14.96
N GLY A 145 -7.45 0.40 -14.30
CA GLY A 145 -8.55 0.05 -13.39
C GLY A 145 -8.08 -0.60 -12.09
N ILE A 146 -6.80 -0.48 -11.75
CA ILE A 146 -6.28 -0.91 -10.44
C ILE A 146 -6.91 -0.07 -9.33
N LYS A 147 -7.02 -0.64 -8.12
CA LYS A 147 -7.82 -0.07 -7.03
C LYS A 147 -7.02 0.66 -5.97
N GLY A 148 -5.72 0.64 -6.07
CA GLY A 148 -4.84 1.33 -5.13
C GLY A 148 -3.47 1.59 -5.72
N SER A 149 -2.79 2.53 -5.11
CA SER A 149 -1.39 2.83 -5.41
C SER A 149 -0.66 3.12 -4.10
N ALA A 150 0.50 2.57 -3.95
CA ALA A 150 1.33 2.70 -2.77
C ALA A 150 2.73 3.18 -3.16
N LEU A 151 3.41 3.74 -2.20
CA LEU A 151 4.81 4.12 -2.29
C LEU A 151 5.49 3.93 -0.93
N TRP A 152 6.75 3.76 -0.93
CA TRP A 152 7.60 3.85 0.25
C TRP A 152 8.39 5.17 0.16
N ALA A 153 8.27 6.10 1.13
CA ALA A 153 7.32 6.08 2.22
C ALA A 153 6.80 7.50 2.49
N TYR A 154 5.75 7.63 3.28
CA TYR A 154 5.23 8.94 3.68
C TYR A 154 6.30 9.76 4.42
N ALA A 155 6.98 9.15 5.38
CA ALA A 155 8.16 9.70 6.04
C ALA A 155 9.12 8.56 6.36
N ASP A 156 10.30 8.60 5.78
CA ASP A 156 11.39 7.66 6.06
C ASP A 156 12.68 8.48 6.24
N PRO A 157 13.13 8.68 7.47
CA PRO A 157 14.34 9.45 7.74
C PRO A 157 15.63 8.73 7.31
N GLY A 158 15.53 7.49 6.80
CA GLY A 158 16.70 6.66 6.49
C GLY A 158 17.39 6.12 7.74
N ASN A 159 18.37 5.27 7.54
CA ASN A 159 19.09 4.60 8.64
C ASN A 159 20.19 5.45 9.28
N THR A 160 20.37 6.70 8.91
CA THR A 160 21.59 7.46 9.18
C THR A 160 21.46 8.54 10.22
N SER A 161 20.25 8.86 10.69
CA SER A 161 20.10 9.94 11.65
C SER A 161 19.17 9.61 12.80
N SER A 162 19.50 10.16 13.95
CA SER A 162 18.67 10.10 15.14
C SER A 162 17.40 10.96 15.04
N THR A 163 17.31 11.83 14.04
CA THR A 163 16.15 12.68 13.79
C THR A 163 15.84 12.80 12.30
N ALA A 164 14.57 12.88 11.95
CA ALA A 164 14.13 13.09 10.56
C ALA A 164 14.64 14.43 9.98
N TRP A 165 15.04 15.36 10.83
CA TRP A 165 15.60 16.65 10.46
C TRP A 165 17.05 16.52 9.99
N ASP A 166 17.86 15.72 10.69
CA ASP A 166 19.24 15.46 10.30
C ASP A 166 19.33 14.77 8.96
N ALA A 167 18.39 13.88 8.65
CA ALA A 167 18.27 13.25 7.33
C ALA A 167 18.03 14.28 6.22
N VAL A 168 17.21 15.30 6.47
CA VAL A 168 16.93 16.38 5.50
C VAL A 168 18.16 17.26 5.25
N LEU A 169 18.92 17.57 6.30
CA LEU A 169 20.12 18.40 6.20
C LEU A 169 21.31 17.67 5.59
N ASN A 170 21.42 16.37 5.83
CA ASN A 170 22.49 15.54 5.28
C ASN A 170 22.22 15.05 3.86
N ASP A 171 21.02 15.28 3.32
CA ASP A 171 20.58 14.87 1.99
C ASP A 171 21.41 15.50 0.86
N VAL A 172 22.04 16.63 1.12
CA VAL A 172 22.85 17.36 0.11
C VAL A 172 24.14 16.60 -0.26
N THR A 173 24.53 15.61 0.54
CA THR A 173 25.80 14.90 0.37
C THR A 173 25.64 13.39 0.10
N ASN A 174 24.44 12.85 0.20
CA ASN A 174 24.19 11.42 0.06
C ASN A 174 23.39 11.14 -1.21
N THR A 175 23.92 10.28 -2.07
CA THR A 175 23.30 9.85 -3.33
C THR A 175 22.17 8.82 -3.12
N GLU A 176 21.86 8.47 -1.87
CA GLU A 176 20.76 7.56 -1.58
C GLU A 176 19.42 8.28 -1.73
N LEU A 177 18.52 7.64 -2.45
CA LEU A 177 17.16 8.11 -2.65
C LEU A 177 16.44 8.23 -1.30
N HIS A 178 16.10 9.46 -0.92
CA HIS A 178 15.25 9.67 0.24
C HIS A 178 13.80 9.43 -0.15
N TYR A 179 13.19 8.47 0.51
CA TYR A 179 11.81 8.06 0.21
C TYR A 179 10.75 8.95 0.88
N SER A 180 11.13 9.95 1.66
CA SER A 180 10.18 10.78 2.40
C SER A 180 9.39 11.73 1.50
N PHE A 181 8.07 11.50 1.41
CA PHE A 181 7.11 12.40 0.73
C PHE A 181 6.61 13.54 1.62
N VAL A 182 6.97 13.55 2.89
CA VAL A 182 6.70 14.66 3.81
C VAL A 182 7.91 14.86 4.69
N ARG A 183 8.33 16.10 4.84
CA ARG A 183 9.47 16.48 5.67
C ARG A 183 8.95 17.04 7.00
N PRO A 184 9.22 16.38 8.12
CA PRO A 184 8.84 16.92 9.43
C PRO A 184 9.69 18.13 9.77
N MET A 185 9.03 19.17 10.22
CA MET A 185 9.64 20.38 10.82
C MET A 185 9.21 20.45 12.30
N PRO A 186 9.91 21.19 13.16
CA PRO A 186 9.57 21.26 14.58
C PRO A 186 8.11 21.58 14.89
N HIS A 187 7.44 22.32 14.03
CA HIS A 187 6.06 22.77 14.23
C HIS A 187 5.15 22.54 13.00
N ALA A 188 5.62 21.85 11.96
CA ALA A 188 4.87 21.66 10.73
C ALA A 188 5.35 20.44 9.95
N LEU A 189 4.49 19.95 9.05
CA LEU A 189 4.88 19.03 8.00
C LEU A 189 5.02 19.81 6.69
N VAL A 190 6.17 19.74 6.06
CA VAL A 190 6.40 20.41 4.76
C VAL A 190 6.24 19.41 3.64
N PRO A 191 5.18 19.53 2.83
CA PRO A 191 4.98 18.67 1.69
C PRO A 191 5.89 19.13 0.54
N PRO A 192 6.76 18.26 0.01
CA PRO A 192 7.52 18.54 -1.20
C PRO A 192 6.62 18.52 -2.44
N ILE A 193 7.20 18.89 -3.59
CA ILE A 193 6.48 18.92 -4.87
C ILE A 193 5.89 17.56 -5.25
N GLY A 194 6.57 16.47 -4.91
CA GLY A 194 6.08 15.11 -5.15
C GLY A 194 4.75 14.83 -4.45
N TRP A 195 4.57 15.28 -3.21
CA TRP A 195 3.31 15.14 -2.50
C TRP A 195 2.17 15.96 -3.16
N ALA A 196 2.46 17.18 -3.59
CA ALA A 196 1.48 17.98 -4.34
C ALA A 196 1.07 17.28 -5.64
N SER A 197 2.01 16.62 -6.31
CA SER A 197 1.78 15.87 -7.55
C SER A 197 0.97 14.60 -7.33
N VAL A 198 1.19 13.87 -6.24
CA VAL A 198 0.34 12.74 -5.83
C VAL A 198 -1.10 13.20 -5.64
N ARG A 199 -1.31 14.32 -4.92
CA ARG A 199 -2.65 14.90 -4.74
C ARG A 199 -3.32 15.27 -6.07
N GLN A 200 -2.57 15.87 -7.00
CA GLN A 200 -3.07 16.15 -8.35
C GLN A 200 -3.41 14.89 -9.12
N GLY A 201 -2.56 13.87 -9.06
CA GLY A 201 -2.84 12.57 -9.66
C GLY A 201 -4.16 11.97 -9.19
N ILE A 202 -4.38 11.95 -7.87
CA ILE A 202 -5.64 11.49 -7.27
C ILE A 202 -6.84 12.33 -7.76
N ALA A 203 -6.67 13.65 -7.89
CA ALA A 203 -7.73 14.52 -8.42
C ALA A 203 -8.05 14.19 -9.88
N TYR A 204 -7.05 13.96 -10.73
CA TYR A 204 -7.23 13.53 -12.11
C TYR A 204 -7.92 12.17 -12.20
N HIS A 205 -7.51 11.20 -11.38
CA HIS A 205 -8.20 9.90 -11.32
C HIS A 205 -9.69 10.07 -11.03
N ARG A 206 -10.02 10.88 -10.02
CA ARG A 206 -11.41 11.17 -9.64
C ARG A 206 -12.19 11.82 -10.78
N TYR A 207 -11.60 12.82 -11.44
CA TYR A 207 -12.22 13.48 -12.58
C TYR A 207 -12.49 12.51 -13.73
N LEU A 208 -11.52 11.68 -14.10
CA LEU A 208 -11.65 10.70 -15.18
C LEU A 208 -12.60 9.54 -14.84
N ALA A 209 -12.70 9.19 -13.55
CA ALA A 209 -13.60 8.14 -13.09
C ALA A 209 -15.05 8.62 -12.87
N THR A 210 -15.28 9.93 -12.87
CA THR A 210 -16.64 10.50 -12.76
C THR A 210 -17.32 10.42 -14.13
N PRO A 211 -18.51 9.81 -14.24
CA PRO A 211 -19.25 9.83 -15.48
C PRO A 211 -19.49 11.28 -15.93
N PRO A 212 -19.43 11.58 -17.23
CA PRO A 212 -19.84 12.89 -17.70
C PRO A 212 -21.27 13.15 -17.23
N ASN A 213 -21.52 14.34 -16.68
CA ASN A 213 -22.89 14.74 -16.38
C ASN A 213 -23.73 14.57 -17.63
N PRO A 214 -24.96 13.99 -17.55
CA PRO A 214 -25.85 13.98 -18.69
C PRO A 214 -26.05 15.44 -19.15
N PRO A 215 -26.16 15.72 -20.45
CA PRO A 215 -26.43 17.07 -20.90
C PRO A 215 -27.69 17.59 -20.20
N PRO A 216 -27.74 18.87 -19.84
CA PRO A 216 -28.96 19.44 -19.25
C PRO A 216 -30.14 19.17 -20.15
N PRO A 217 -31.32 18.91 -19.57
CA PRO A 217 -32.53 18.61 -20.32
C PRO A 217 -32.92 19.75 -21.27
#